data_ee162beef72ec786a34c164d510a16bb
#
_entry.id   ee162beef72ec786a34c164d510a16bb
#
_cell.length_a   1.000
_cell.length_b   1.000
_cell.length_c   1.000
_cell.angle_alpha   90.00
_cell.angle_beta   90.00
_cell.angle_gamma   90.00
#
_symmetry.space_group_name_H-M   'P 1'
#
loop_
_entity.id
_entity.type
_entity.pdbx_description
1 polymer ?
#
loop_
_entity_poly.entity_id
_entity_poly.type
_entity_poly.pdbx_seq_one_letter_code
_entity_poly.pdbx_strand_id
1 'polypeptide(L)'
;MEIDLSRFRAAFYEEAGEHLENMEAGLLALETTGGDPEILNTVFRAAHSIKGASATFGMDQVARFTHVLENLLDRMREGEILPTTDLCELLLKSTDVLSGLIQAEKNQSAAPNDVEPIFSALQQFSNAETNQKKDAPAAPAVQTSGKAYQLQFKPSAAFFHFGQNPLFLIDELQKLSDQFHIRAITAGIPSLSSMDPETCHVSWDIELTTSSPENALSD
;
A
#
# COMPACT_ATOMS: atom_id res chain seq x y z
N MET A 1 30.41 -14.09 14.34
CA MET A 1 29.32 -15.10 14.25
C MET A 1 28.60 -14.79 12.95
N GLU A 2 28.92 -15.54 11.86
CA GLU A 2 28.18 -15.40 10.60
C GLU A 2 26.80 -16.02 10.81
N ILE A 3 25.77 -15.21 10.61
CA ILE A 3 24.39 -15.68 10.63
C ILE A 3 24.18 -16.45 9.32
N ASP A 4 23.86 -17.72 9.42
CA ASP A 4 23.56 -18.57 8.25
C ASP A 4 22.20 -18.14 7.65
N LEU A 5 22.25 -17.19 6.73
CA LEU A 5 21.08 -16.67 6.01
C LEU A 5 20.41 -17.73 5.11
N SER A 6 21.08 -18.84 4.82
CA SER A 6 20.55 -19.88 3.93
C SER A 6 19.29 -20.55 4.51
N ARG A 7 19.28 -20.80 5.82
CA ARG A 7 18.13 -21.39 6.53
C ARG A 7 16.90 -20.46 6.54
N PHE A 8 17.16 -19.16 6.71
CA PHE A 8 16.08 -18.16 6.69
C PHE A 8 15.50 -17.99 5.29
N ARG A 9 16.35 -18.06 4.24
CA ARG A 9 15.86 -18.07 2.85
C ARG A 9 15.02 -19.31 2.53
N ALA A 10 15.40 -20.48 3.04
CA ALA A 10 14.62 -21.70 2.86
C ALA A 10 13.23 -21.57 3.50
N ALA A 11 13.15 -21.08 4.74
CA ALA A 11 11.88 -20.81 5.42
C ALA A 11 11.03 -19.80 4.65
N PHE A 12 11.64 -18.72 4.15
CA PHE A 12 10.94 -17.75 3.30
C PHE A 12 10.27 -18.40 2.08
N TYR A 13 10.97 -19.32 1.38
CA TYR A 13 10.40 -19.95 0.20
C TYR A 13 9.21 -20.87 0.54
N GLU A 14 9.22 -21.53 1.71
CA GLU A 14 8.10 -22.32 2.20
C GLU A 14 6.91 -21.43 2.57
N GLU A 15 7.12 -20.39 3.39
CA GLU A 15 6.09 -19.44 3.79
C GLU A 15 5.50 -18.69 2.57
N ALA A 16 6.33 -18.30 1.61
CA ALA A 16 5.87 -17.63 0.40
C ALA A 16 4.97 -18.57 -0.45
N GLY A 17 5.25 -19.86 -0.47
CA GLY A 17 4.38 -20.87 -1.10
C GLY A 17 3.00 -20.90 -0.46
N GLU A 18 2.92 -20.98 0.86
CA GLU A 18 1.66 -20.95 1.60
C GLU A 18 0.88 -19.63 1.38
N HIS A 19 1.58 -18.52 1.34
CA HIS A 19 0.96 -17.21 1.05
C HIS A 19 0.39 -17.13 -0.37
N LEU A 20 1.09 -17.69 -1.38
CA LEU A 20 0.61 -17.75 -2.76
C LEU A 20 -0.65 -18.63 -2.87
N GLU A 21 -0.67 -19.80 -2.23
CA GLU A 21 -1.85 -20.66 -2.17
C GLU A 21 -3.06 -19.95 -1.52
N ASN A 22 -2.83 -19.21 -0.43
CA ASN A 22 -3.87 -18.43 0.23
C ASN A 22 -4.37 -17.27 -0.66
N MET A 23 -3.47 -16.63 -1.43
CA MET A 23 -3.85 -15.60 -2.39
C MET A 23 -4.72 -16.17 -3.51
N GLU A 24 -4.31 -17.28 -4.12
CA GLU A 24 -5.05 -17.93 -5.19
C GLU A 24 -6.45 -18.35 -4.72
N ALA A 25 -6.54 -19.06 -3.60
CA ALA A 25 -7.81 -19.49 -3.03
C ALA A 25 -8.72 -18.30 -2.69
N GLY A 26 -8.16 -17.24 -2.12
CA GLY A 26 -8.90 -16.02 -1.81
C GLY A 26 -9.40 -15.30 -3.05
N LEU A 27 -8.58 -15.15 -4.09
CA LEU A 27 -8.97 -14.50 -5.34
C LEU A 27 -10.06 -15.27 -6.09
N LEU A 28 -10.00 -16.61 -6.13
CA LEU A 28 -11.07 -17.45 -6.68
C LEU A 28 -12.38 -17.30 -5.90
N ALA A 29 -12.30 -17.17 -4.57
CA ALA A 29 -13.49 -16.95 -3.75
C ALA A 29 -14.09 -15.56 -3.96
N LEU A 30 -13.26 -14.52 -4.18
CA LEU A 30 -13.71 -13.15 -4.47
C LEU A 30 -14.55 -13.05 -5.74
N GLU A 31 -14.21 -13.82 -6.77
CA GLU A 31 -15.00 -13.87 -8.02
C GLU A 31 -16.44 -14.30 -7.77
N THR A 32 -16.67 -15.17 -6.79
CA THR A 32 -18.00 -15.70 -6.46
C THR A 32 -18.73 -14.90 -5.38
N THR A 33 -18.00 -14.27 -4.46
CA THR A 33 -18.58 -13.55 -3.31
C THR A 33 -18.78 -12.05 -3.54
N GLY A 34 -18.25 -11.51 -4.63
CA GLY A 34 -18.42 -10.11 -4.99
C GLY A 34 -17.68 -9.11 -4.07
N GLY A 35 -16.59 -9.54 -3.45
CA GLY A 35 -15.72 -8.63 -2.68
C GLY A 35 -15.87 -8.72 -1.17
N ASP A 36 -15.96 -9.93 -0.63
CA ASP A 36 -15.95 -10.16 0.82
C ASP A 36 -14.71 -9.50 1.48
N PRO A 37 -14.90 -8.57 2.44
CA PRO A 37 -13.80 -7.85 3.07
C PRO A 37 -12.81 -8.74 3.83
N GLU A 38 -13.26 -9.88 4.39
CA GLU A 38 -12.37 -10.80 5.09
C GLU A 38 -11.46 -11.55 4.13
N ILE A 39 -12.00 -11.93 2.97
CA ILE A 39 -11.22 -12.56 1.90
C ILE A 39 -10.20 -11.58 1.35
N LEU A 40 -10.61 -10.33 1.02
CA LEU A 40 -9.71 -9.27 0.59
C LEU A 40 -8.57 -9.03 1.58
N ASN A 41 -8.90 -8.98 2.86
CA ASN A 41 -7.92 -8.78 3.92
C ASN A 41 -6.92 -9.95 4.02
N THR A 42 -7.39 -11.17 3.79
CA THR A 42 -6.53 -12.37 3.76
C THR A 42 -5.55 -12.32 2.59
N VAL A 43 -6.03 -12.00 1.38
CA VAL A 43 -5.19 -11.86 0.17
C VAL A 43 -4.18 -10.71 0.33
N PHE A 44 -4.64 -9.57 0.86
CA PHE A 44 -3.76 -8.43 1.15
C PHE A 44 -2.63 -8.79 2.11
N ARG A 45 -2.95 -9.46 3.24
CA ARG A 45 -1.94 -9.87 4.23
C ARG A 45 -0.91 -10.82 3.66
N ALA A 46 -1.33 -11.76 2.80
CA ALA A 46 -0.42 -12.68 2.12
C ALA A 46 0.56 -11.92 1.21
N ALA A 47 0.06 -11.00 0.38
CA ALA A 47 0.90 -10.13 -0.45
C ALA A 47 1.86 -9.28 0.39
N HIS A 48 1.36 -8.65 1.46
CA HIS A 48 2.16 -7.84 2.38
C HIS A 48 3.31 -8.62 3.02
N SER A 49 3.05 -9.87 3.45
CA SER A 49 4.08 -10.75 4.02
C SER A 49 5.17 -11.07 3.01
N ILE A 50 4.80 -11.45 1.77
CA ILE A 50 5.75 -11.72 0.69
C ILE A 50 6.60 -10.47 0.40
N LYS A 51 5.99 -9.28 0.28
CA LYS A 51 6.71 -8.01 0.05
C LYS A 51 7.76 -7.74 1.13
N GLY A 52 7.36 -7.82 2.41
CA GLY A 52 8.25 -7.52 3.53
C GLY A 52 9.42 -8.48 3.62
N ALA A 53 9.17 -9.77 3.49
CA ALA A 53 10.21 -10.79 3.53
C ALA A 53 11.14 -10.73 2.31
N SER A 54 10.60 -10.57 1.09
CA SER A 54 11.43 -10.46 -0.13
C SER A 54 12.37 -9.25 -0.10
N ALA A 55 11.92 -8.10 0.41
CA ALA A 55 12.76 -6.92 0.59
C ALA A 55 13.91 -7.18 1.58
N THR A 56 13.64 -7.92 2.67
CA THR A 56 14.66 -8.28 3.67
C THR A 56 15.76 -9.16 3.08
N PHE A 57 15.42 -10.03 2.11
CA PHE A 57 16.39 -10.90 1.44
C PHE A 57 17.00 -10.32 0.17
N GLY A 58 16.71 -9.06 -0.17
CA GLY A 58 17.25 -8.37 -1.35
C GLY A 58 16.68 -8.89 -2.67
N MET A 59 15.47 -9.46 -2.67
CA MET A 59 14.76 -9.94 -3.86
C MET A 59 13.98 -8.79 -4.49
N ASP A 60 14.69 -7.83 -5.08
CA ASP A 60 14.13 -6.54 -5.51
C ASP A 60 13.00 -6.67 -6.52
N GLN A 61 13.07 -7.63 -7.46
CA GLN A 61 12.01 -7.85 -8.45
C GLN A 61 10.72 -8.36 -7.81
N VAL A 62 10.82 -9.30 -6.87
CA VAL A 62 9.69 -9.83 -6.10
C VAL A 62 9.07 -8.71 -5.27
N ALA A 63 9.88 -7.95 -4.53
CA ALA A 63 9.41 -6.86 -3.68
C ALA A 63 8.70 -5.76 -4.51
N ARG A 64 9.28 -5.36 -5.65
CA ARG A 64 8.70 -4.35 -6.56
C ARG A 64 7.38 -4.81 -7.16
N PHE A 65 7.30 -6.05 -7.63
CA PHE A 65 6.08 -6.61 -8.21
C PHE A 65 4.97 -6.70 -7.17
N THR A 66 5.30 -7.24 -6.00
CA THR A 66 4.34 -7.41 -4.90
C THR A 66 3.84 -6.06 -4.36
N HIS A 67 4.67 -5.02 -4.38
CA HIS A 67 4.27 -3.66 -3.97
C HIS A 67 3.13 -3.10 -4.84
N VAL A 68 3.21 -3.26 -6.17
CA VAL A 68 2.13 -2.80 -7.06
C VAL A 68 0.85 -3.61 -6.85
N LEU A 69 0.98 -4.92 -6.67
CA LEU A 69 -0.13 -5.82 -6.38
C LEU A 69 -0.81 -5.45 -5.05
N GLU A 70 -0.04 -5.21 -4.00
CA GLU A 70 -0.53 -4.81 -2.68
C GLU A 70 -1.29 -3.47 -2.73
N ASN A 71 -0.77 -2.47 -3.45
CA ASN A 71 -1.45 -1.18 -3.60
C ASN A 71 -2.83 -1.34 -4.26
N LEU A 72 -2.95 -2.23 -5.24
CA LEU A 72 -4.23 -2.50 -5.89
C LEU A 72 -5.20 -3.22 -4.95
N LEU A 73 -4.73 -4.21 -4.20
CA LEU A 73 -5.51 -4.92 -3.19
C LEU A 73 -5.96 -4.00 -2.05
N ASP A 74 -5.13 -3.04 -1.66
CA ASP A 74 -5.46 -2.06 -0.62
C ASP A 74 -6.63 -1.17 -1.07
N ARG A 75 -6.57 -0.65 -2.28
CA ARG A 75 -7.66 0.13 -2.88
C ARG A 75 -8.96 -0.66 -3.05
N MET A 76 -8.86 -1.96 -3.36
CA MET A 76 -10.03 -2.85 -3.37
C MET A 76 -10.61 -3.01 -1.96
N ARG A 77 -9.77 -3.16 -0.94
CA ARG A 77 -10.16 -3.26 0.46
C ARG A 77 -10.83 -1.97 0.97
N GLU A 78 -10.37 -0.81 0.52
CA GLU A 78 -10.96 0.49 0.81
C GLU A 78 -12.26 0.75 0.02
N GLY A 79 -12.64 -0.16 -0.87
CA GLY A 79 -13.85 -0.02 -1.70
C GLY A 79 -13.71 0.98 -2.84
N GLU A 80 -12.50 1.47 -3.11
CA GLU A 80 -12.23 2.36 -4.23
C GLU A 80 -12.31 1.66 -5.57
N ILE A 81 -11.95 0.37 -5.60
CA ILE A 81 -11.96 -0.49 -6.78
C ILE A 81 -12.81 -1.73 -6.47
N LEU A 82 -13.80 -1.98 -7.31
CA LEU A 82 -14.63 -3.17 -7.17
C LEU A 82 -13.97 -4.40 -7.80
N PRO A 83 -14.10 -5.59 -7.19
CA PRO A 83 -13.61 -6.85 -7.75
C PRO A 83 -14.43 -7.26 -8.97
N THR A 84 -14.02 -6.77 -10.14
CA THR A 84 -14.59 -7.23 -11.41
C THR A 84 -13.94 -8.54 -11.86
N THR A 85 -14.61 -9.32 -12.70
CA THR A 85 -14.05 -10.57 -13.24
C THR A 85 -12.70 -10.34 -13.92
N ASP A 86 -12.57 -9.29 -14.75
CA ASP A 86 -11.31 -8.96 -15.43
C ASP A 86 -10.18 -8.64 -14.44
N LEU A 87 -10.51 -7.94 -13.33
CA LEU A 87 -9.55 -7.63 -12.29
C LEU A 87 -9.15 -8.87 -11.50
N CYS A 88 -10.10 -9.74 -11.14
CA CYS A 88 -9.81 -11.00 -10.46
C CYS A 88 -8.92 -11.92 -11.32
N GLU A 89 -9.20 -12.02 -12.63
CA GLU A 89 -8.32 -12.73 -13.56
C GLU A 89 -6.90 -12.15 -13.64
N LEU A 90 -6.79 -10.82 -13.67
CA LEU A 90 -5.47 -10.17 -13.66
C LEU A 90 -4.72 -10.45 -12.36
N LEU A 91 -5.39 -10.42 -11.21
CA LEU A 91 -4.80 -10.72 -9.92
C LEU A 91 -4.36 -12.18 -9.81
N LEU A 92 -5.14 -13.13 -10.34
CA LEU A 92 -4.74 -14.54 -10.43
C LEU A 92 -3.49 -14.72 -11.30
N LYS A 93 -3.46 -14.12 -12.50
CA LYS A 93 -2.26 -14.12 -13.36
C LYS A 93 -1.06 -13.48 -12.66
N SER A 94 -1.31 -12.46 -11.84
CA SER A 94 -0.25 -11.81 -11.05
C SER A 94 0.30 -12.73 -9.96
N THR A 95 -0.53 -13.58 -9.36
CA THR A 95 -0.09 -14.58 -8.39
C THR A 95 0.80 -15.64 -9.05
N ASP A 96 0.46 -16.08 -10.28
CA ASP A 96 1.29 -16.98 -11.08
C ASP A 96 2.67 -16.38 -11.41
N VAL A 97 2.68 -15.11 -11.87
CA VAL A 97 3.92 -14.38 -12.16
C VAL A 97 4.77 -14.21 -10.90
N LEU A 98 4.15 -13.89 -9.77
CA LEU A 98 4.85 -13.75 -8.49
C LEU A 98 5.47 -15.08 -8.04
N SER A 99 4.74 -16.18 -8.20
CA SER A 99 5.26 -17.54 -7.97
C SER A 99 6.47 -17.81 -8.85
N GLY A 100 6.39 -17.50 -10.14
CA GLY A 100 7.50 -17.64 -11.08
C GLY A 100 8.72 -16.80 -10.71
N LEU A 101 8.53 -15.57 -10.26
CA LEU A 101 9.61 -14.69 -9.77
C LEU A 101 10.31 -15.29 -8.54
N ILE A 102 9.56 -15.76 -7.56
CA ILE A 102 10.10 -16.41 -6.36
C ILE A 102 10.86 -17.68 -6.71
N GLN A 103 10.35 -18.48 -7.66
CA GLN A 103 11.06 -19.67 -8.14
C GLN A 103 12.33 -19.33 -8.92
N ALA A 104 12.31 -18.25 -9.72
CA ALA A 104 13.49 -17.76 -10.43
C ALA A 104 14.60 -17.34 -9.46
N GLU A 105 14.25 -16.62 -8.40
CA GLU A 105 15.18 -16.26 -7.30
C GLU A 105 15.74 -17.49 -6.58
N LYS A 106 14.88 -18.47 -6.27
CA LYS A 106 15.27 -19.73 -5.62
C LYS A 106 16.26 -20.51 -6.46
N ASN A 107 16.01 -20.61 -7.76
CA ASN A 107 16.78 -21.42 -8.70
C ASN A 107 17.91 -20.65 -9.39
N GLN A 108 18.07 -19.34 -9.11
CA GLN A 108 19.00 -18.45 -9.79
C GLN A 108 18.83 -18.50 -11.33
N SER A 109 17.59 -18.53 -11.78
CA SER A 109 17.20 -18.60 -13.18
C SER A 109 16.63 -17.28 -13.69
N ALA A 110 16.37 -17.17 -15.00
CA ALA A 110 15.73 -15.99 -15.57
C ALA A 110 14.29 -15.84 -15.07
N ALA A 111 13.88 -14.59 -14.91
CA ALA A 111 12.50 -14.23 -14.57
C ALA A 111 11.53 -14.68 -15.69
N PRO A 112 10.25 -14.93 -15.37
CA PRO A 112 9.21 -15.20 -16.37
C PRO A 112 9.08 -14.08 -17.42
N ASN A 113 8.72 -14.41 -18.66
CA ASN A 113 8.61 -13.45 -19.76
C ASN A 113 7.38 -12.52 -19.63
N ASP A 114 6.41 -12.91 -18.84
CA ASP A 114 5.13 -12.21 -18.63
C ASP A 114 5.13 -11.24 -17.46
N VAL A 115 6.26 -11.08 -16.77
CA VAL A 115 6.41 -10.12 -15.65
C VAL A 115 6.04 -8.70 -16.08
N GLU A 116 6.66 -8.18 -17.13
CA GLU A 116 6.46 -6.79 -17.55
C GLU A 116 5.07 -6.51 -18.13
N PRO A 117 4.48 -7.39 -18.97
CA PRO A 117 3.09 -7.25 -19.39
C PRO A 117 2.09 -7.21 -18.22
N ILE A 118 2.19 -8.14 -17.26
CA ILE A 118 1.29 -8.18 -16.11
C ILE A 118 1.54 -6.98 -15.17
N PHE A 119 2.79 -6.63 -14.92
CA PHE A 119 3.14 -5.44 -14.14
C PHE A 119 2.54 -4.15 -14.71
N SER A 120 2.64 -3.97 -16.03
CA SER A 120 2.05 -2.83 -16.74
C SER A 120 0.51 -2.84 -16.64
N ALA A 121 -0.12 -4.00 -16.75
CA ALA A 121 -1.57 -4.13 -16.60
C ALA A 121 -2.03 -3.77 -15.17
N LEU A 122 -1.34 -4.23 -14.14
CA LEU A 122 -1.60 -3.84 -12.74
C LEU A 122 -1.51 -2.34 -12.54
N GLN A 123 -0.47 -1.69 -13.11
CA GLN A 123 -0.33 -0.23 -13.04
C GLN A 123 -1.44 0.50 -13.78
N GLN A 124 -1.92 -0.02 -14.91
CA GLN A 124 -3.04 0.57 -15.65
C GLN A 124 -4.33 0.52 -14.84
N PHE A 125 -4.66 -0.60 -14.21
CA PHE A 125 -5.80 -0.71 -13.29
C PHE A 125 -5.66 0.24 -12.10
N SER A 126 -4.48 0.35 -11.54
CA SER A 126 -4.19 1.29 -10.45
C SER A 126 -4.36 2.76 -10.89
N ASN A 127 -4.08 3.10 -12.14
CA ASN A 127 -4.13 4.46 -12.66
C ASN A 127 -5.47 4.80 -13.36
N ALA A 128 -6.17 3.82 -13.95
CA ALA A 128 -7.35 4.05 -14.79
C ALA A 128 -8.52 4.64 -14.01
N GLU A 129 -8.70 4.26 -12.76
CA GLU A 129 -9.77 4.80 -11.92
C GLU A 129 -9.46 6.15 -11.29
N THR A 130 -8.17 6.51 -11.16
CA THR A 130 -7.76 7.87 -10.83
C THR A 130 -8.13 8.85 -11.96
N ASN A 131 -8.20 8.37 -13.22
CA ASN A 131 -8.63 9.18 -14.38
C ASN A 131 -10.14 9.21 -14.58
N GLN A 132 -10.91 8.22 -14.12
CA GLN A 132 -12.39 8.29 -14.21
C GLN A 132 -12.98 9.33 -13.23
N LYS A 133 -12.28 9.71 -12.17
CA LYS A 133 -12.63 10.92 -11.38
C LYS A 133 -12.25 12.23 -12.09
N LYS A 134 -11.46 12.20 -13.18
CA LYS A 134 -11.06 13.40 -13.95
C LYS A 134 -11.89 13.64 -15.22
N ASP A 135 -12.57 12.65 -15.78
CA ASP A 135 -13.31 12.77 -17.05
C ASP A 135 -14.84 12.62 -16.92
N ALA A 136 -15.39 12.84 -15.74
CA ALA A 136 -16.79 13.26 -15.66
C ALA A 136 -16.89 14.65 -16.31
N PRO A 137 -17.73 14.86 -17.35
CA PRO A 137 -17.92 16.18 -17.93
C PRO A 137 -18.29 17.13 -16.81
N ALA A 138 -17.63 18.28 -16.76
CA ALA A 138 -17.85 19.31 -15.78
C ALA A 138 -19.37 19.57 -15.63
N ALA A 139 -20.00 18.89 -14.70
CA ALA A 139 -21.26 19.34 -14.15
C ALA A 139 -20.98 20.72 -13.50
N PRO A 140 -21.90 21.66 -13.66
CA PRO A 140 -21.70 23.02 -13.18
C PRO A 140 -21.29 22.95 -11.71
N ALA A 141 -20.23 23.69 -11.36
CA ALA A 141 -19.63 23.78 -10.05
C ALA A 141 -20.72 23.69 -8.96
N VAL A 142 -20.90 22.50 -8.41
CA VAL A 142 -21.56 22.35 -7.13
C VAL A 142 -20.59 22.97 -6.16
N GLN A 143 -20.95 24.14 -5.63
CA GLN A 143 -20.27 24.76 -4.51
C GLN A 143 -20.35 23.76 -3.37
N THR A 144 -19.31 22.91 -3.23
CA THR A 144 -19.13 22.08 -2.04
C THR A 144 -18.92 23.04 -0.91
N SER A 145 -19.91 23.16 -0.03
CA SER A 145 -19.87 23.98 1.18
C SER A 145 -18.97 23.31 2.24
N GLY A 146 -17.84 22.73 1.82
CA GLY A 146 -16.83 22.22 2.70
C GLY A 146 -16.11 23.37 3.42
N LYS A 147 -15.86 23.22 4.71
CA LYS A 147 -15.01 24.16 5.47
C LYS A 147 -13.55 23.87 5.13
N ALA A 148 -12.78 24.94 4.89
CA ALA A 148 -11.33 24.84 4.72
C ALA A 148 -10.64 24.98 6.09
N TYR A 149 -9.68 24.10 6.34
CA TYR A 149 -8.87 24.09 7.56
C TYR A 149 -7.39 24.14 7.19
N GLN A 150 -6.64 24.87 8.01
CA GLN A 150 -5.19 24.88 7.97
C GLN A 150 -4.69 24.37 9.32
N LEU A 151 -4.00 23.22 9.29
CA LEU A 151 -3.51 22.55 10.47
C LEU A 151 -1.99 22.52 10.45
N GLN A 152 -1.38 22.72 11.63
CA GLN A 152 0.04 22.48 11.83
C GLN A 152 0.20 21.29 12.77
N PHE A 153 0.68 20.15 12.23
CA PHE A 153 0.95 18.98 13.02
C PHE A 153 2.43 18.95 13.41
N LYS A 154 2.68 19.11 14.69
CA LYS A 154 4.02 19.09 15.28
C LYS A 154 4.07 18.06 16.40
N PRO A 155 4.48 16.81 16.11
CA PRO A 155 4.65 15.78 17.12
C PRO A 155 5.61 16.22 18.22
N SER A 156 5.39 15.74 19.43
CA SER A 156 6.38 15.92 20.51
C SER A 156 7.64 15.11 20.21
N ALA A 157 8.77 15.50 20.80
CA ALA A 157 10.03 14.77 20.65
C ALA A 157 9.90 13.28 21.04
N ALA A 158 9.09 12.97 22.04
CA ALA A 158 8.85 11.61 22.54
C ALA A 158 7.74 10.85 21.79
N PHE A 159 7.28 11.33 20.63
CA PHE A 159 6.14 10.76 19.93
C PHE A 159 6.33 9.28 19.57
N PHE A 160 7.53 8.91 19.15
CA PHE A 160 7.85 7.52 18.80
C PHE A 160 7.99 6.59 20.02
N HIS A 161 8.30 7.12 21.21
CA HIS A 161 8.44 6.32 22.44
C HIS A 161 7.13 5.62 22.84
N PHE A 162 6.00 6.12 22.40
CA PHE A 162 4.69 5.53 22.67
C PHE A 162 4.21 4.60 21.54
N GLY A 163 5.08 4.24 20.60
CA GLY A 163 4.75 3.40 19.44
C GLY A 163 3.80 4.09 18.44
N GLN A 164 3.66 5.41 18.53
CA GLN A 164 2.80 6.19 17.65
C GLN A 164 3.51 6.44 16.32
N ASN A 165 2.75 6.40 15.22
CA ASN A 165 3.25 6.71 13.89
C ASN A 165 2.47 7.93 13.34
N PRO A 166 3.15 9.07 13.06
CA PRO A 166 2.49 10.28 12.57
C PRO A 166 1.78 10.07 11.23
N LEU A 167 2.21 9.09 10.45
CA LEU A 167 1.61 8.79 9.15
C LEU A 167 0.18 8.25 9.27
N PHE A 168 -0.16 7.56 10.34
CA PHE A 168 -1.55 7.12 10.58
C PHE A 168 -2.51 8.30 10.75
N LEU A 169 -2.11 9.30 11.52
CA LEU A 169 -2.94 10.50 11.71
C LEU A 169 -3.09 11.29 10.39
N ILE A 170 -2.01 11.39 9.62
CA ILE A 170 -2.02 12.05 8.31
C ILE A 170 -2.97 11.32 7.35
N ASP A 171 -2.91 9.99 7.33
CA ASP A 171 -3.76 9.15 6.50
C ASP A 171 -5.25 9.27 6.89
N GLU A 172 -5.57 9.30 8.19
CA GLU A 172 -6.93 9.54 8.67
C GLU A 172 -7.46 10.92 8.28
N LEU A 173 -6.66 11.97 8.43
CA LEU A 173 -7.03 13.32 7.99
C LEU A 173 -7.26 13.38 6.48
N GLN A 174 -6.46 12.66 5.70
CA GLN A 174 -6.64 12.57 4.26
C GLN A 174 -7.96 11.89 3.89
N LYS A 175 -8.34 10.80 4.56
CA LYS A 175 -9.62 10.10 4.35
C LYS A 175 -10.83 10.95 4.67
N LEU A 176 -10.74 11.85 5.64
CA LEU A 176 -11.81 12.77 6.06
C LEU A 176 -11.93 13.99 5.16
N SER A 177 -11.03 14.17 4.20
CA SER A 177 -10.88 15.39 3.41
C SER A 177 -11.39 15.24 1.99
N ASP A 178 -12.13 16.22 1.50
CA ASP A 178 -12.51 16.34 0.08
C ASP A 178 -11.33 16.84 -0.78
N GLN A 179 -10.47 17.69 -0.17
CA GLN A 179 -9.20 18.14 -0.73
C GLN A 179 -8.16 18.14 0.38
N PHE A 180 -6.96 17.65 0.09
CA PHE A 180 -5.89 17.49 1.05
C PHE A 180 -4.53 17.89 0.44
N HIS A 181 -3.86 18.83 1.10
CA HIS A 181 -2.52 19.26 0.76
C HIS A 181 -1.63 19.16 1.99
N ILE A 182 -0.48 18.50 1.88
CA ILE A 182 0.47 18.35 2.97
C ILE A 182 1.86 18.75 2.53
N ARG A 183 2.56 19.45 3.43
CA ARG A 183 3.96 19.82 3.26
C ARG A 183 4.75 19.48 4.52
N ALA A 184 5.77 18.63 4.38
CA ALA A 184 6.68 18.33 5.46
C ALA A 184 7.66 19.51 5.70
N ILE A 185 7.84 19.87 6.96
CA ILE A 185 8.83 20.85 7.41
C ILE A 185 10.02 20.08 7.98
N THR A 186 11.11 20.09 7.23
CA THR A 186 12.33 19.32 7.53
C THR A 186 13.47 20.17 8.09
N ALA A 187 13.25 21.48 8.26
CA ALA A 187 14.27 22.41 8.72
C ALA A 187 14.82 22.13 10.15
N GLY A 188 14.08 21.34 10.92
CA GLY A 188 14.47 20.91 12.27
C GLY A 188 15.25 19.59 12.33
N ILE A 189 15.52 18.93 11.19
CA ILE A 189 16.23 17.66 11.17
C ILE A 189 17.75 17.92 11.40
N PRO A 190 18.35 17.36 12.49
CA PRO A 190 19.77 17.51 12.74
C PRO A 190 20.61 16.71 11.74
N SER A 191 21.93 16.89 11.79
CA SER A 191 22.84 16.05 11.01
C SER A 191 22.73 14.59 11.46
N LEU A 192 22.97 13.64 10.56
CA LEU A 192 22.85 12.20 10.83
C LEU A 192 23.68 11.76 12.06
N SER A 193 24.84 12.40 12.28
CA SER A 193 25.72 12.11 13.42
C SER A 193 25.21 12.58 14.78
N SER A 194 24.23 13.48 14.80
CA SER A 194 23.61 14.05 16.02
C SER A 194 22.11 13.74 16.12
N MET A 195 21.58 12.94 15.19
CA MET A 195 20.18 12.57 15.17
C MET A 195 19.89 11.47 16.18
N ASP A 196 18.90 11.71 17.03
CA ASP A 196 18.31 10.67 17.86
C ASP A 196 17.18 9.97 17.08
N PRO A 197 17.30 8.65 16.78
CA PRO A 197 16.30 7.92 15.99
C PRO A 197 14.95 7.78 16.69
N GLU A 198 14.88 7.97 18.01
CA GLU A 198 13.65 7.88 18.79
C GLU A 198 12.92 9.23 18.87
N THR A 199 13.51 10.29 18.34
CA THR A 199 12.95 11.65 18.35
C THR A 199 12.33 12.01 17.01
N CYS A 200 11.09 12.50 17.02
CA CYS A 200 10.44 13.01 15.83
C CYS A 200 10.92 14.46 15.54
N HIS A 201 11.67 14.62 14.44
CA HIS A 201 12.24 15.88 13.99
C HIS A 201 11.45 16.57 12.87
N VAL A 202 10.38 15.93 12.38
CA VAL A 202 9.56 16.41 11.26
C VAL A 202 8.26 16.96 11.79
N SER A 203 7.80 18.06 11.22
CA SER A 203 6.44 18.58 11.39
C SER A 203 5.79 18.79 10.03
N TRP A 204 4.48 18.97 10.01
CA TRP A 204 3.72 19.09 8.77
C TRP A 204 2.77 20.27 8.82
N ASP A 205 2.71 21.03 7.71
CA ASP A 205 1.63 21.95 7.41
C ASP A 205 0.63 21.22 6.51
N ILE A 206 -0.63 21.22 6.91
CA ILE A 206 -1.72 20.50 6.25
C ILE A 206 -2.82 21.49 5.92
N GLU A 207 -3.22 21.56 4.66
CA GLU A 207 -4.38 22.30 4.19
C GLU A 207 -5.42 21.29 3.71
N LEU A 208 -6.60 21.31 4.29
CA LEU A 208 -7.68 20.41 3.91
C LEU A 208 -9.03 21.13 3.80
N THR A 209 -9.87 20.60 2.91
CA THR A 209 -11.27 20.99 2.82
C THR A 209 -12.12 19.76 3.10
N THR A 210 -13.11 19.85 3.97
CA THR A 210 -13.96 18.71 4.30
C THR A 210 -15.41 19.15 4.49
N SER A 211 -16.32 18.27 4.05
CA SER A 211 -17.75 18.32 4.32
C SER A 211 -18.12 17.60 5.64
N SER A 212 -17.18 16.91 6.25
CA SER A 212 -17.37 16.22 7.53
C SER A 212 -17.57 17.19 8.69
N PRO A 213 -18.32 16.85 9.73
CA PRO A 213 -18.53 17.71 10.88
C PRO A 213 -17.24 17.91 11.69
N GLU A 214 -17.08 19.07 12.29
CA GLU A 214 -15.84 19.51 12.99
C GLU A 214 -15.41 18.58 14.13
N ASN A 215 -16.34 17.87 14.77
CA ASN A 215 -16.06 16.87 15.80
C ASN A 215 -15.34 15.62 15.26
N ALA A 216 -15.45 15.31 13.96
CA ALA A 216 -14.72 14.20 13.34
C ALA A 216 -13.21 14.50 13.15
N LEU A 217 -12.80 15.77 13.30
CA LEU A 217 -11.40 16.20 13.24
C LEU A 217 -10.76 16.35 14.63
N SER A 218 -11.54 16.17 15.71
CA SER A 218 -11.10 16.45 17.08
C SER A 218 -10.91 15.19 17.94
N ASP A 219 -11.31 14.03 17.45
CA ASP A 219 -11.16 12.72 18.09
C ASP A 219 -9.91 11.99 17.56
#